data_d1d6c71901ae56705b408521a3171e8b
#
_entry.id   d1d6c71901ae56705b408521a3171e8b
#
_cell.length_a   1.000
_cell.length_b   1.000
_cell.length_c   1.000
_cell.angle_alpha   90.00
_cell.angle_beta   90.00
_cell.angle_gamma   90.00
#
_symmetry.space_group_name_H-M   'P 1'
#
loop_
_entity.id
_entity.type
_entity.pdbx_description
1 polymer ?
#
loop_
_entity_poly.entity_id
_entity_poly.type
_entity_poly.pdbx_seq_one_letter_code
_entity_poly.pdbx_strand_id
1 'polypeptide(L)'
;MIYKPIYIFWAKIFSILIGPYFKIFNLFRKKYDIQSINVKTILVTEYHRIGDVIIIEPILRSIKLKFPNSKIILLCNKSAKELAEYLKLADKVIGVSVPWTNWRWSFFEWYKIRRFAKSLRPLGVDLGVDFKGDIRNSWFLWNIRPKISFGYDTTGGGYFYTNPFFMNQNIHQNRRALKLIEEFGCRSICDKKHRYHSIKDGCVVLHPGSSDLERSWPDSHWVELARLLSTRFNVSVVKTIDSSNLVSKLKFENLELQYFEGSLVSFCDYLNNQKCLIALDSMAGHLASYFGIPVISLFGSQNPSLTKPKNKYGKIIKPKTICKHDRDHWRLCKLCIKSISPRIVYEKTIEHILYIESIL
;
A
#
# COMPACT_ATOMS: atom_id res chain seq x y z
N MET A 1 0.03 -15.89 0.00
CA MET A 1 1.22 -15.67 -0.86
C MET A 1 0.82 -14.79 -2.03
N ILE A 2 1.71 -13.89 -2.45
CA ILE A 2 1.44 -12.99 -3.59
C ILE A 2 1.74 -13.70 -4.92
N TYR A 3 2.56 -14.75 -4.90
CA TYR A 3 3.02 -15.44 -6.12
C TYR A 3 2.56 -16.90 -6.18
N LYS A 4 2.36 -17.44 -7.41
CA LYS A 4 2.09 -18.88 -7.63
C LYS A 4 3.25 -19.70 -7.07
N PRO A 5 2.98 -20.75 -6.31
CA PRO A 5 4.02 -21.62 -5.81
C PRO A 5 5.00 -22.06 -6.90
N ILE A 6 4.48 -22.33 -8.10
CA ILE A 6 5.29 -22.70 -9.26
C ILE A 6 6.26 -21.56 -9.68
N TYR A 7 5.84 -20.29 -9.62
CA TYR A 7 6.72 -19.18 -9.96
C TYR A 7 7.81 -18.96 -8.89
N ILE A 8 7.46 -19.16 -7.63
CA ILE A 8 8.46 -19.13 -6.55
C ILE A 8 9.47 -20.26 -6.72
N PHE A 9 9.01 -21.46 -7.07
CA PHE A 9 9.85 -22.61 -7.35
C PHE A 9 10.85 -22.30 -8.48
N TRP A 10 10.37 -21.84 -9.63
CA TRP A 10 11.25 -21.48 -10.76
C TRP A 10 12.17 -20.30 -10.45
N ALA A 11 11.68 -19.29 -9.73
CA ALA A 11 12.52 -18.17 -9.30
C ALA A 11 13.65 -18.64 -8.36
N LYS A 12 13.38 -19.59 -7.48
CA LYS A 12 14.40 -20.20 -6.61
C LYS A 12 15.41 -21.03 -7.39
N ILE A 13 14.95 -21.88 -8.33
CA ILE A 13 15.85 -22.63 -9.22
C ILE A 13 16.76 -21.68 -9.98
N PHE A 14 16.18 -20.68 -10.64
CA PHE A 14 16.94 -19.65 -11.35
C PHE A 14 17.94 -18.95 -10.43
N SER A 15 17.51 -18.61 -9.21
CA SER A 15 18.36 -18.00 -8.20
C SER A 15 19.55 -18.90 -7.78
N ILE A 16 19.34 -20.21 -7.68
CA ILE A 16 20.39 -21.16 -7.38
C ILE A 16 21.42 -21.24 -8.52
N LEU A 17 20.94 -21.24 -9.77
CA LEU A 17 21.82 -21.35 -10.94
C LEU A 17 22.68 -20.10 -11.16
N ILE A 18 22.10 -18.91 -11.03
CA ILE A 18 22.82 -17.66 -11.28
C ILE A 18 23.48 -17.06 -10.03
N GLY A 19 23.04 -17.50 -8.84
CA GLY A 19 23.53 -16.99 -7.56
C GLY A 19 25.04 -17.05 -7.38
N PRO A 20 25.72 -18.20 -7.71
CA PRO A 20 27.16 -18.31 -7.60
C PRO A 20 27.92 -17.24 -8.38
N TYR A 21 27.50 -16.97 -9.62
CA TYR A 21 28.08 -15.90 -10.44
C TYR A 21 28.03 -14.52 -9.76
N PHE A 22 26.85 -14.14 -9.25
CA PHE A 22 26.70 -12.85 -8.58
C PHE A 22 27.35 -12.81 -7.20
N LYS A 23 27.43 -13.94 -6.48
CA LYS A 23 28.19 -14.03 -5.24
C LYS A 23 29.67 -13.79 -5.46
N ILE A 24 30.27 -14.41 -6.49
CA ILE A 24 31.65 -14.17 -6.89
C ILE A 24 31.85 -12.68 -7.23
N PHE A 25 30.98 -12.11 -8.03
CA PHE A 25 31.05 -10.70 -8.38
C PHE A 25 30.99 -9.78 -7.14
N ASN A 26 30.18 -10.14 -6.14
CA ASN A 26 30.05 -9.38 -4.90
C ASN A 26 31.26 -9.53 -3.97
N LEU A 27 32.11 -10.54 -4.12
CA LEU A 27 33.38 -10.64 -3.38
C LEU A 27 34.33 -9.46 -3.67
N PHE A 28 34.26 -8.92 -4.88
CA PHE A 28 35.06 -7.76 -5.30
C PHE A 28 34.44 -6.41 -4.94
N ARG A 29 33.22 -6.41 -4.32
CA ARG A 29 32.60 -5.19 -3.84
C ARG A 29 33.18 -4.80 -2.48
N LYS A 30 33.51 -3.51 -2.34
CA LYS A 30 33.88 -2.96 -1.03
C LYS A 30 32.72 -3.18 -0.05
N LYS A 31 33.03 -3.79 1.08
CA LYS A 31 32.09 -3.98 2.18
C LYS A 31 32.09 -2.73 3.06
N TYR A 32 30.90 -2.30 3.45
CA TYR A 32 30.70 -1.17 4.34
C TYR A 32 29.87 -1.64 5.53
N ASP A 33 30.19 -1.11 6.70
CA ASP A 33 29.36 -1.27 7.88
C ASP A 33 28.45 -0.04 8.04
N ILE A 34 27.17 -0.26 8.27
CA ILE A 34 26.15 0.79 8.41
C ILE A 34 26.46 1.72 9.60
N GLN A 35 27.15 1.24 10.62
CA GLN A 35 27.52 2.00 11.80
C GLN A 35 28.72 2.92 11.55
N SER A 36 29.57 2.57 10.59
CA SER A 36 30.81 3.29 10.31
C SER A 36 30.71 4.31 9.19
N ILE A 37 29.64 4.25 8.35
CA ILE A 37 29.49 5.17 7.22
C ILE A 37 28.61 6.36 7.57
N ASN A 38 28.98 7.54 7.03
CA ASN A 38 28.10 8.70 7.04
C ASN A 38 27.04 8.54 5.93
N VAL A 39 25.81 8.20 6.31
CA VAL A 39 24.70 7.98 5.40
C VAL A 39 24.10 9.31 4.97
N LYS A 40 24.39 9.75 3.74
CA LYS A 40 23.89 11.01 3.15
C LYS A 40 22.69 10.80 2.23
N THR A 41 22.65 9.68 1.50
CA THR A 41 21.60 9.39 0.53
C THR A 41 21.00 8.01 0.78
N ILE A 42 19.70 7.98 1.04
CA ILE A 42 18.92 6.75 1.26
C ILE A 42 17.93 6.59 0.12
N LEU A 43 17.91 5.43 -0.52
CA LEU A 43 16.95 5.07 -1.54
C LEU A 43 16.01 3.98 -1.00
N VAL A 44 14.73 4.28 -0.98
CA VAL A 44 13.67 3.33 -0.58
C VAL A 44 12.83 2.97 -1.80
N THR A 45 12.54 1.69 -1.97
CA THR A 45 11.78 1.19 -3.12
C THR A 45 10.43 0.63 -2.72
N GLU A 46 9.34 1.15 -3.32
CA GLU A 46 7.98 0.66 -3.18
C GLU A 46 7.18 0.86 -4.47
N TYR A 47 7.26 -0.08 -5.39
CA TYR A 47 6.69 0.07 -6.75
C TYR A 47 5.28 -0.47 -6.93
N HIS A 48 4.68 -1.13 -5.93
CA HIS A 48 3.50 -1.95 -6.19
C HIS A 48 2.23 -1.11 -6.33
N ARG A 49 1.63 -0.72 -5.24
CA ARG A 49 0.33 -0.02 -5.25
C ARG A 49 0.41 1.28 -4.45
N ILE A 50 -0.49 2.21 -4.73
CA ILE A 50 -0.57 3.50 -4.03
C ILE A 50 -0.74 3.28 -2.52
N GLY A 51 -1.60 2.34 -2.11
CA GLY A 51 -1.79 1.99 -0.70
C GLY A 51 -0.52 1.51 0.00
N ASP A 52 0.34 0.77 -0.70
CA ASP A 52 1.62 0.30 -0.16
C ASP A 52 2.57 1.45 0.17
N VAL A 53 2.56 2.50 -0.67
CA VAL A 53 3.36 3.72 -0.45
C VAL A 53 2.89 4.47 0.81
N ILE A 54 1.59 4.50 1.08
CA ILE A 54 1.05 5.11 2.30
C ILE A 54 1.41 4.27 3.53
N ILE A 55 1.34 2.94 3.43
CA ILE A 55 1.65 2.01 4.53
C ILE A 55 3.08 2.19 5.05
N ILE A 56 4.03 2.55 4.20
CA ILE A 56 5.43 2.73 4.61
C ILE A 56 5.76 4.14 5.14
N GLU A 57 4.81 5.08 5.19
CA GLU A 57 5.06 6.43 5.69
C GLU A 57 5.69 6.45 7.11
N PRO A 58 5.18 5.70 8.11
CA PRO A 58 5.81 5.67 9.43
C PRO A 58 7.24 5.12 9.40
N ILE A 59 7.51 4.24 8.45
CA ILE A 59 8.83 3.66 8.24
C ILE A 59 9.80 4.71 7.69
N LEU A 60 9.37 5.50 6.71
CA LEU A 60 10.17 6.61 6.17
C LEU A 60 10.50 7.65 7.24
N ARG A 61 9.55 7.98 8.11
CA ARG A 61 9.80 8.85 9.28
C ARG A 61 10.80 8.23 10.25
N SER A 62 10.70 6.93 10.53
CA SER A 62 11.66 6.21 11.40
C SER A 62 13.08 6.26 10.82
N ILE A 63 13.22 6.09 9.51
CA ILE A 63 14.50 6.22 8.80
C ILE A 63 15.02 7.67 8.93
N LYS A 64 14.17 8.67 8.72
CA LYS A 64 14.58 10.10 8.81
C LYS A 64 15.02 10.49 10.21
N LEU A 65 14.39 9.95 11.26
CA LEU A 65 14.82 10.18 12.64
C LEU A 65 16.18 9.55 12.95
N LYS A 66 16.45 8.36 12.42
CA LYS A 66 17.76 7.71 12.58
C LYS A 66 18.87 8.45 11.81
N PHE A 67 18.54 8.96 10.63
CA PHE A 67 19.46 9.63 9.73
C PHE A 67 18.96 11.04 9.38
N PRO A 68 18.94 11.98 10.33
CA PRO A 68 18.29 13.29 10.15
C PRO A 68 18.90 14.13 9.03
N ASN A 69 20.20 14.02 8.81
CA ASN A 69 20.95 14.76 7.79
C ASN A 69 20.97 14.05 6.41
N SER A 70 20.33 12.88 6.29
CA SER A 70 20.27 12.15 5.02
C SER A 70 19.14 12.67 4.14
N LYS A 71 19.34 12.55 2.82
CA LYS A 71 18.29 12.73 1.82
C LYS A 71 17.61 11.41 1.54
N ILE A 72 16.32 11.29 1.82
CA ILE A 72 15.50 10.13 1.47
C ILE A 72 14.95 10.30 0.07
N ILE A 73 15.20 9.33 -0.79
CA ILE A 73 14.65 9.23 -2.15
C ILE A 73 13.68 8.05 -2.16
N LEU A 74 12.41 8.33 -2.39
CA LEU A 74 11.40 7.29 -2.58
C LEU A 74 11.24 6.97 -4.07
N LEU A 75 11.47 5.72 -4.43
CA LEU A 75 11.24 5.21 -5.75
C LEU A 75 9.93 4.40 -5.74
N CYS A 76 8.88 4.93 -6.37
CA CYS A 76 7.54 4.36 -6.33
C CYS A 76 6.94 4.19 -7.74
N ASN A 77 5.75 3.61 -7.82
CA ASN A 77 5.01 3.56 -9.08
C ASN A 77 4.66 4.98 -9.54
N LYS A 78 4.64 5.21 -10.85
CA LYS A 78 4.27 6.52 -11.43
C LYS A 78 2.92 7.02 -10.93
N SER A 79 1.94 6.15 -10.76
CA SER A 79 0.61 6.51 -10.25
C SER A 79 0.58 6.96 -8.78
N ALA A 80 1.61 6.63 -8.01
CA ALA A 80 1.74 7.03 -6.62
C ALA A 80 2.60 8.29 -6.42
N LYS A 81 3.30 8.73 -7.47
CA LYS A 81 4.30 9.81 -7.37
C LYS A 81 3.67 11.10 -6.85
N GLU A 82 2.63 11.58 -7.51
CA GLU A 82 1.96 12.85 -7.17
C GLU A 82 1.46 12.85 -5.72
N LEU A 83 0.82 11.75 -5.30
CA LEU A 83 0.40 11.59 -3.91
C LEU A 83 1.57 11.60 -2.93
N ALA A 84 2.64 10.88 -3.23
CA ALA A 84 3.82 10.81 -2.36
C ALA A 84 4.51 12.18 -2.21
N GLU A 85 4.52 12.98 -3.27
CA GLU A 85 5.01 14.37 -3.28
C GLU A 85 4.09 15.27 -2.44
N TYR A 86 2.77 15.19 -2.65
CA TYR A 86 1.76 15.94 -1.90
C TYR A 86 1.84 15.65 -0.39
N LEU A 87 1.94 14.38 -0.01
CA LEU A 87 2.07 13.95 1.39
C LEU A 87 3.48 14.19 1.96
N LYS A 88 4.43 14.67 1.17
CA LYS A 88 5.83 14.91 1.55
C LYS A 88 6.47 13.68 2.21
N LEU A 89 6.28 12.51 1.61
CA LEU A 89 6.74 11.25 2.19
C LEU A 89 8.26 11.09 2.19
N ALA A 90 8.96 11.79 1.30
CA ALA A 90 10.42 11.76 1.16
C ALA A 90 10.94 13.10 0.63
N ASP A 91 12.25 13.33 0.77
CA ASP A 91 12.90 14.56 0.27
C ASP A 91 12.91 14.64 -1.28
N LYS A 92 12.82 13.47 -1.94
CA LYS A 92 12.65 13.35 -3.39
C LYS A 92 11.83 12.11 -3.73
N VAL A 93 10.89 12.26 -4.65
CA VAL A 93 10.09 11.13 -5.16
C VAL A 93 10.39 10.91 -6.63
N ILE A 94 10.64 9.67 -7.01
CA ILE A 94 10.87 9.26 -8.41
C ILE A 94 9.83 8.22 -8.80
N GLY A 95 8.98 8.55 -9.74
CA GLY A 95 7.99 7.61 -10.29
C GLY A 95 8.60 6.73 -11.37
N VAL A 96 8.44 5.41 -11.23
CA VAL A 96 8.91 4.42 -12.21
C VAL A 96 7.83 3.38 -12.50
N SER A 97 7.69 2.98 -13.76
CA SER A 97 6.88 1.83 -14.14
C SER A 97 7.81 0.65 -14.37
N VAL A 98 7.73 -0.36 -13.51
CA VAL A 98 8.54 -1.56 -13.62
C VAL A 98 7.76 -2.67 -14.33
N PRO A 99 8.36 -3.43 -15.24
CA PRO A 99 7.64 -4.38 -16.09
C PRO A 99 6.98 -5.53 -15.31
N TRP A 100 7.50 -5.89 -14.15
CA TRP A 100 6.98 -6.99 -13.34
C TRP A 100 5.74 -6.64 -12.51
N THR A 101 5.37 -5.39 -12.35
CA THR A 101 4.11 -5.02 -11.72
C THR A 101 2.93 -5.10 -12.69
N ASN A 102 3.19 -4.99 -13.99
CA ASN A 102 2.19 -5.00 -15.06
C ASN A 102 2.22 -6.28 -15.89
N TRP A 103 3.01 -7.29 -15.49
CA TRP A 103 3.16 -8.59 -16.18
C TRP A 103 3.57 -8.48 -17.66
N ARG A 104 4.23 -7.39 -18.05
CA ARG A 104 4.76 -7.19 -19.39
C ARG A 104 6.17 -7.76 -19.48
N TRP A 105 6.29 -8.93 -20.11
CA TRP A 105 7.56 -9.61 -20.34
C TRP A 105 8.08 -9.25 -21.71
N SER A 106 8.88 -8.20 -21.82
CA SER A 106 9.57 -7.83 -23.04
C SER A 106 11.05 -7.59 -22.75
N PHE A 107 11.92 -8.14 -23.55
CA PHE A 107 13.37 -7.89 -23.46
C PHE A 107 13.68 -6.38 -23.48
N PHE A 108 12.98 -5.62 -24.32
CA PHE A 108 13.10 -4.16 -24.39
C PHE A 108 12.76 -3.47 -23.08
N GLU A 109 11.69 -3.88 -22.41
CA GLU A 109 11.30 -3.30 -21.11
C GLU A 109 12.34 -3.61 -20.02
N TRP A 110 12.91 -4.80 -20.02
CA TRP A 110 13.99 -5.17 -19.12
C TRP A 110 15.28 -4.39 -19.40
N TYR A 111 15.61 -4.18 -20.65
CA TYR A 111 16.76 -3.36 -21.03
C TYR A 111 16.55 -1.89 -20.61
N LYS A 112 15.38 -1.30 -20.88
CA LYS A 112 15.03 0.06 -20.48
C LYS A 112 15.11 0.24 -18.97
N ILE A 113 14.53 -0.67 -18.19
CA ILE A 113 14.53 -0.56 -16.72
C ILE A 113 15.93 -0.73 -16.13
N ARG A 114 16.76 -1.61 -16.72
CA ARG A 114 18.18 -1.74 -16.35
C ARG A 114 18.94 -0.44 -16.64
N ARG A 115 18.71 0.16 -17.79
CA ARG A 115 19.32 1.43 -18.17
C ARG A 115 18.91 2.55 -17.23
N PHE A 116 17.64 2.59 -16.87
CA PHE A 116 17.11 3.51 -15.87
C PHE A 116 17.74 3.28 -14.49
N ALA A 117 17.85 2.04 -14.01
CA ALA A 117 18.54 1.75 -12.75
C ALA A 117 20.00 2.27 -12.76
N LYS A 118 20.71 2.06 -13.89
CA LYS A 118 22.09 2.57 -14.04
C LYS A 118 22.17 4.09 -14.07
N SER A 119 21.18 4.79 -14.62
CA SER A 119 21.14 6.27 -14.63
C SER A 119 20.93 6.89 -13.24
N LEU A 120 20.51 6.08 -12.24
CA LEU A 120 20.40 6.50 -10.85
C LEU A 120 21.72 6.38 -10.07
N ARG A 121 22.77 5.78 -10.63
CA ARG A 121 24.08 5.63 -9.95
C ARG A 121 24.72 6.95 -9.51
N PRO A 122 24.64 8.05 -10.31
CA PRO A 122 25.19 9.34 -9.91
C PRO A 122 24.55 9.93 -8.62
N LEU A 123 23.41 9.39 -8.17
CA LEU A 123 22.83 9.78 -6.90
C LEU A 123 23.72 9.41 -5.69
N GLY A 124 24.70 8.52 -5.87
CA GLY A 124 25.61 8.12 -4.81
C GLY A 124 24.92 7.50 -3.61
N VAL A 125 24.00 6.56 -3.85
CA VAL A 125 23.18 5.95 -2.80
C VAL A 125 24.04 5.24 -1.77
N ASP A 126 24.02 5.69 -0.52
CA ASP A 126 24.72 5.04 0.58
C ASP A 126 23.93 3.84 1.11
N LEU A 127 22.62 4.01 1.30
CA LEU A 127 21.72 2.97 1.83
C LEU A 127 20.53 2.74 0.89
N GLY A 128 20.37 1.51 0.41
CA GLY A 128 19.23 1.06 -0.37
C GLY A 128 18.34 0.13 0.44
N VAL A 129 17.02 0.34 0.42
CA VAL A 129 16.04 -0.48 1.16
C VAL A 129 14.93 -0.98 0.25
N ASP A 130 14.70 -2.31 0.25
CA ASP A 130 13.58 -2.94 -0.47
C ASP A 130 12.70 -3.77 0.47
N PHE A 131 11.42 -3.39 0.58
CA PHE A 131 10.48 -4.03 1.49
C PHE A 131 9.75 -5.25 0.91
N LYS A 132 9.87 -5.52 -0.39
CA LYS A 132 9.08 -6.58 -1.05
C LYS A 132 9.79 -7.92 -1.15
N GLY A 133 11.10 -7.93 -1.31
CA GLY A 133 11.88 -9.15 -1.39
C GLY A 133 11.62 -9.99 -2.65
N ASP A 134 11.31 -9.34 -3.75
CA ASP A 134 11.19 -9.97 -5.07
C ASP A 134 12.55 -9.93 -5.77
N ILE A 135 12.98 -11.05 -6.35
CA ILE A 135 14.26 -11.15 -7.06
C ILE A 135 14.45 -10.05 -8.12
N ARG A 136 13.36 -9.57 -8.73
CA ARG A 136 13.40 -8.51 -9.74
C ARG A 136 13.68 -7.15 -9.10
N ASN A 137 13.09 -6.88 -7.93
CA ASN A 137 13.37 -5.68 -7.14
C ASN A 137 14.81 -5.66 -6.65
N SER A 138 15.29 -6.80 -6.09
CA SER A 138 16.66 -6.92 -5.62
C SER A 138 17.68 -6.71 -6.76
N TRP A 139 17.43 -7.29 -7.93
CA TRP A 139 18.23 -7.07 -9.13
C TRP A 139 18.22 -5.60 -9.58
N PHE A 140 17.06 -4.95 -9.53
CA PHE A 140 16.95 -3.54 -9.89
C PHE A 140 17.78 -2.67 -8.92
N LEU A 141 17.62 -2.86 -7.63
CA LEU A 141 18.38 -2.15 -6.59
C LEU A 141 19.90 -2.41 -6.74
N TRP A 142 20.29 -3.65 -7.03
CA TRP A 142 21.68 -4.01 -7.29
C TRP A 142 22.27 -3.26 -8.50
N ASN A 143 21.50 -2.99 -9.56
CA ASN A 143 21.94 -2.22 -10.71
C ASN A 143 22.17 -0.73 -10.37
N ILE A 144 21.51 -0.18 -9.37
CA ILE A 144 21.73 1.18 -8.86
C ILE A 144 23.07 1.28 -8.10
N ARG A 145 23.53 0.16 -7.51
CA ARG A 145 24.78 0.04 -6.75
C ARG A 145 24.82 0.88 -5.47
N PRO A 146 23.86 0.77 -4.56
CA PRO A 146 23.99 1.37 -3.23
C PRO A 146 25.22 0.79 -2.51
N LYS A 147 25.88 1.56 -1.62
CA LYS A 147 27.01 1.05 -0.81
C LYS A 147 26.56 -0.08 0.08
N ILE A 148 25.41 0.08 0.76
CA ILE A 148 24.76 -0.90 1.61
C ILE A 148 23.32 -1.08 1.12
N SER A 149 22.82 -2.30 1.13
CA SER A 149 21.43 -2.59 0.79
C SER A 149 20.82 -3.64 1.70
N PHE A 150 19.59 -3.36 2.16
CA PHE A 150 18.77 -4.24 2.96
C PHE A 150 17.53 -4.64 2.17
N GLY A 151 17.18 -5.90 2.25
CA GLY A 151 15.98 -6.40 1.60
C GLY A 151 15.65 -7.83 2.00
N TYR A 152 14.43 -8.26 1.69
CA TYR A 152 13.98 -9.61 1.98
C TYR A 152 14.27 -10.56 0.84
N ASP A 153 14.78 -11.76 1.15
CA ASP A 153 14.96 -12.87 0.22
C ASP A 153 13.72 -13.77 0.23
N THR A 154 12.64 -13.30 -0.40
CA THR A 154 11.36 -14.03 -0.42
C THR A 154 11.26 -14.98 -1.61
N THR A 155 11.67 -14.52 -2.79
CA THR A 155 11.57 -15.31 -4.03
C THR A 155 12.93 -15.72 -4.58
N GLY A 156 13.98 -15.61 -3.80
CA GLY A 156 15.36 -15.71 -4.23
C GLY A 156 15.95 -14.32 -4.54
N GLY A 157 17.24 -14.28 -4.87
CA GLY A 157 17.95 -13.04 -5.20
C GLY A 157 18.54 -12.30 -3.99
N GLY A 158 18.60 -12.92 -2.82
CA GLY A 158 19.26 -12.35 -1.65
C GLY A 158 20.71 -11.94 -1.89
N TYR A 159 21.40 -12.60 -2.81
CA TYR A 159 22.76 -12.24 -3.22
C TYR A 159 22.87 -10.88 -3.95
N PHE A 160 21.77 -10.25 -4.32
CA PHE A 160 21.76 -8.87 -4.84
C PHE A 160 21.84 -7.82 -3.73
N TYR A 161 21.47 -8.17 -2.49
CA TYR A 161 21.64 -7.28 -1.36
C TYR A 161 22.99 -7.50 -0.68
N THR A 162 23.50 -6.48 -0.01
CA THR A 162 24.64 -6.65 0.91
C THR A 162 24.19 -7.31 2.22
N ASN A 163 22.94 -7.06 2.63
CA ASN A 163 22.34 -7.55 3.87
C ASN A 163 20.94 -8.14 3.55
N PRO A 164 20.87 -9.40 3.11
CA PRO A 164 19.59 -10.08 2.88
C PRO A 164 19.00 -10.62 4.17
N PHE A 165 17.66 -10.56 4.30
CA PHE A 165 16.91 -11.10 5.42
C PHE A 165 15.77 -12.02 4.96
N PHE A 166 15.36 -12.94 5.84
CA PHE A 166 14.20 -13.78 5.59
C PHE A 166 12.93 -13.09 6.07
N MET A 167 11.89 -13.12 5.23
CA MET A 167 10.61 -12.49 5.51
C MET A 167 9.63 -13.45 6.18
N ASN A 168 9.11 -13.07 7.35
CA ASN A 168 7.89 -13.67 7.87
C ASN A 168 6.68 -13.11 7.13
N GLN A 169 6.02 -13.95 6.33
CA GLN A 169 4.88 -13.56 5.50
C GLN A 169 3.56 -13.40 6.27
N ASN A 170 3.48 -13.88 7.51
CA ASN A 170 2.24 -13.94 8.28
C ASN A 170 2.02 -12.72 9.20
N ILE A 171 2.79 -11.67 9.02
CA ILE A 171 2.66 -10.41 9.76
C ILE A 171 2.27 -9.26 8.85
N HIS A 172 1.69 -8.23 9.44
CA HIS A 172 1.23 -7.03 8.74
C HIS A 172 2.37 -6.39 7.93
N GLN A 173 2.06 -5.90 6.72
CA GLN A 173 3.04 -5.32 5.79
C GLN A 173 3.87 -4.19 6.40
N ASN A 174 3.24 -3.27 7.14
CA ASN A 174 3.95 -2.23 7.88
C ASN A 174 4.91 -2.83 8.93
N ARG A 175 4.52 -3.89 9.66
CA ARG A 175 5.37 -4.54 10.65
C ARG A 175 6.56 -5.26 10.00
N ARG A 176 6.37 -5.80 8.79
CA ARG A 176 7.49 -6.37 8.01
C ARG A 176 8.50 -5.26 7.65
N ALA A 177 8.00 -4.14 7.12
CA ALA A 177 8.87 -3.03 6.78
C ALA A 177 9.63 -2.49 8.00
N LEU A 178 8.95 -2.40 9.15
CA LEU A 178 9.56 -1.98 10.41
C LEU A 178 10.68 -2.93 10.84
N LYS A 179 10.43 -4.25 10.83
CA LYS A 179 11.46 -5.25 11.17
C LYS A 179 12.71 -5.12 10.31
N LEU A 180 12.54 -4.83 9.02
CA LEU A 180 13.70 -4.65 8.15
C LEU A 180 14.55 -3.43 8.53
N ILE A 181 13.93 -2.33 8.93
CA ILE A 181 14.68 -1.13 9.32
C ILE A 181 15.26 -1.22 10.74
N GLU A 182 14.68 -2.04 11.60
CA GLU A 182 15.22 -2.37 12.92
C GLU A 182 16.63 -2.99 12.80
N GLU A 183 16.90 -3.76 11.73
CA GLU A 183 18.21 -4.40 11.45
C GLU A 183 19.36 -3.40 11.23
N PHE A 184 19.05 -2.17 10.85
CA PHE A 184 20.06 -1.10 10.78
C PHE A 184 19.83 0.01 11.80
N GLY A 185 19.19 -0.35 12.93
CA GLY A 185 19.12 0.46 14.13
C GLY A 185 18.05 1.55 14.13
N CYS A 186 17.06 1.50 13.22
CA CYS A 186 15.89 2.36 13.31
C CYS A 186 14.94 1.85 14.40
N ARG A 187 14.34 2.78 15.14
CA ARG A 187 13.31 2.47 16.12
C ARG A 187 11.93 2.76 15.54
N SER A 188 10.93 1.98 15.98
CA SER A 188 9.54 2.28 15.68
C SER A 188 9.16 3.63 16.27
N ILE A 189 8.59 4.49 15.43
CA ILE A 189 7.92 5.69 15.91
C ILE A 189 6.47 5.31 16.20
N CYS A 190 5.92 5.78 17.33
CA CYS A 190 4.49 5.76 17.55
C CYS A 190 3.78 6.43 16.36
N ASP A 191 2.67 5.84 15.91
CA ASP A 191 1.84 6.44 14.87
C ASP A 191 1.57 7.91 15.21
N LYS A 192 1.56 8.78 14.20
CA LYS A 192 1.14 10.17 14.39
C LYS A 192 -0.15 10.13 15.21
N LYS A 193 -0.19 10.88 16.31
CA LYS A 193 -1.45 11.13 17.03
C LYS A 193 -2.29 12.03 16.11
N HIS A 194 -2.93 11.42 15.13
CA HIS A 194 -3.96 12.12 14.38
C HIS A 194 -5.09 12.39 15.37
N ARG A 195 -5.31 13.64 15.69
CA ARG A 195 -6.51 14.04 16.41
C ARG A 195 -7.62 14.08 15.37
N TYR A 196 -8.52 13.13 15.46
CA TYR A 196 -9.79 13.28 14.79
C TYR A 196 -10.53 14.45 15.46
N HIS A 197 -10.87 15.43 14.68
CA HIS A 197 -11.79 16.47 15.10
C HIS A 197 -13.18 16.05 14.60
N SER A 198 -14.13 15.87 15.51
CA SER A 198 -15.51 15.54 15.11
C SER A 198 -16.02 16.61 14.14
N ILE A 199 -16.20 16.21 12.89
CA ILE A 199 -16.73 17.10 11.85
C ILE A 199 -18.24 16.85 11.80
N LYS A 200 -19.00 17.71 12.49
CA LYS A 200 -20.46 17.55 12.63
C LYS A 200 -21.17 17.53 11.27
N ASP A 201 -20.76 18.42 10.37
CA ASP A 201 -21.42 18.61 9.06
C ASP A 201 -20.75 17.82 7.91
N GLY A 202 -19.73 17.01 8.22
CA GLY A 202 -19.06 16.19 7.23
C GLY A 202 -19.92 15.01 6.76
N CYS A 203 -19.71 14.59 5.51
CA CYS A 203 -20.40 13.43 4.93
C CYS A 203 -19.86 12.10 5.43
N VAL A 204 -20.71 11.08 5.40
CA VAL A 204 -20.29 9.70 5.29
C VAL A 204 -19.96 9.43 3.82
N VAL A 205 -18.68 9.21 3.53
CA VAL A 205 -18.18 9.06 2.16
C VAL A 205 -18.17 7.60 1.75
N LEU A 206 -18.80 7.30 0.62
CA LEU A 206 -18.78 5.99 -0.01
C LEU A 206 -17.71 5.96 -1.11
N HIS A 207 -16.70 5.10 -0.99
CA HIS A 207 -15.67 4.90 -2.00
C HIS A 207 -15.77 3.51 -2.61
N PRO A 208 -16.52 3.33 -3.72
CA PRO A 208 -16.79 2.04 -4.33
C PRO A 208 -15.61 1.49 -5.14
N GLY A 209 -14.60 2.34 -5.45
CA GLY A 209 -13.49 1.99 -6.32
C GLY A 209 -12.55 0.95 -5.75
N SER A 210 -12.18 -0.02 -6.58
CA SER A 210 -11.16 -1.01 -6.32
C SER A 210 -10.36 -1.29 -7.58
N SER A 211 -9.05 -1.45 -7.45
CA SER A 211 -8.19 -1.86 -8.57
C SER A 211 -8.37 -3.33 -8.99
N ASP A 212 -9.24 -4.05 -8.32
CA ASP A 212 -9.42 -5.50 -8.46
C ASP A 212 -10.92 -5.83 -8.40
N LEU A 213 -11.46 -6.29 -9.50
CA LEU A 213 -12.90 -6.61 -9.63
C LEU A 213 -13.37 -7.67 -8.61
N GLU A 214 -12.47 -8.56 -8.16
CA GLU A 214 -12.79 -9.53 -7.11
C GLU A 214 -13.03 -8.91 -5.73
N ARG A 215 -12.65 -7.64 -5.55
CA ARG A 215 -12.93 -6.86 -4.34
C ARG A 215 -14.16 -5.99 -4.45
N SER A 216 -14.73 -5.88 -5.64
CA SER A 216 -15.88 -4.99 -5.87
C SER A 216 -17.13 -5.53 -5.18
N TRP A 217 -17.76 -4.66 -4.43
CA TRP A 217 -19.07 -4.92 -3.82
C TRP A 217 -20.17 -4.60 -4.83
N PRO A 218 -21.30 -5.34 -4.85
CA PRO A 218 -22.35 -5.11 -5.84
C PRO A 218 -22.90 -3.68 -5.82
N ASP A 219 -23.18 -3.12 -7.00
CA ASP A 219 -23.82 -1.80 -7.11
C ASP A 219 -25.13 -1.71 -6.31
N SER A 220 -25.97 -2.76 -6.37
CA SER A 220 -27.22 -2.84 -5.59
C SER A 220 -26.98 -2.71 -4.08
N HIS A 221 -25.86 -3.23 -3.58
CA HIS A 221 -25.51 -3.11 -2.17
C HIS A 221 -25.06 -1.69 -1.81
N TRP A 222 -24.32 -1.01 -2.72
CA TRP A 222 -23.97 0.40 -2.53
C TRP A 222 -25.21 1.30 -2.56
N VAL A 223 -26.17 1.04 -3.47
CA VAL A 223 -27.45 1.76 -3.56
C VAL A 223 -28.23 1.61 -2.27
N GLU A 224 -28.42 0.37 -1.79
CA GLU A 224 -29.13 0.11 -0.55
C GLU A 224 -28.44 0.76 0.65
N LEU A 225 -27.10 0.68 0.74
CA LEU A 225 -26.35 1.35 1.80
C LEU A 225 -26.52 2.87 1.77
N ALA A 226 -26.43 3.47 0.58
CA ALA A 226 -26.63 4.92 0.42
C ALA A 226 -28.02 5.33 0.89
N ARG A 227 -29.08 4.59 0.49
CA ARG A 227 -30.46 4.83 0.94
C ARG A 227 -30.60 4.77 2.46
N LEU A 228 -30.02 3.73 3.10
CA LEU A 228 -30.07 3.59 4.55
C LEU A 228 -29.31 4.73 5.27
N LEU A 229 -28.15 5.11 4.78
CA LEU A 229 -27.31 6.15 5.40
C LEU A 229 -27.93 7.54 5.24
N SER A 230 -28.57 7.84 4.10
CA SER A 230 -29.20 9.15 3.82
C SER A 230 -30.34 9.50 4.78
N THR A 231 -30.87 8.51 5.50
CA THR A 231 -31.89 8.78 6.53
C THR A 231 -31.33 9.49 7.78
N ARG A 232 -29.99 9.50 7.95
CA ARG A 232 -29.33 10.01 9.18
C ARG A 232 -28.12 10.89 8.92
N PHE A 233 -27.51 10.80 7.77
CA PHE A 233 -26.25 11.47 7.47
C PHE A 233 -26.29 12.12 6.09
N ASN A 234 -25.52 13.18 5.93
CA ASN A 234 -25.13 13.63 4.60
C ASN A 234 -24.23 12.55 4.00
N VAL A 235 -24.58 12.07 2.81
CA VAL A 235 -23.84 11.01 2.13
C VAL A 235 -23.20 11.54 0.87
N SER A 236 -21.94 11.19 0.68
CA SER A 236 -21.22 11.51 -0.54
C SER A 236 -20.65 10.24 -1.19
N VAL A 237 -20.64 10.24 -2.51
CA VAL A 237 -20.13 9.12 -3.32
C VAL A 237 -18.96 9.58 -4.16
N VAL A 238 -17.83 8.88 -4.04
CA VAL A 238 -16.64 9.14 -4.86
C VAL A 238 -16.84 8.52 -6.23
N LYS A 239 -16.84 9.34 -7.27
CA LYS A 239 -16.84 8.87 -8.64
C LYS A 239 -15.45 8.34 -8.99
N THR A 240 -15.42 7.09 -9.38
CA THR A 240 -14.21 6.40 -9.88
C THR A 240 -14.45 5.97 -11.32
N ILE A 241 -13.38 5.62 -12.04
CA ILE A 241 -13.47 5.18 -13.44
C ILE A 241 -14.50 4.04 -13.61
N ASP A 242 -14.55 3.12 -12.63
CA ASP A 242 -15.42 1.93 -12.70
C ASP A 242 -16.79 2.14 -12.04
N SER A 243 -17.13 3.37 -11.58
CA SER A 243 -18.38 3.63 -10.83
C SER A 243 -19.50 4.30 -11.66
N SER A 244 -19.33 4.48 -12.96
CA SER A 244 -20.33 5.16 -13.81
C SER A 244 -21.72 4.53 -13.74
N ASN A 245 -21.79 3.19 -13.79
CA ASN A 245 -23.04 2.44 -13.68
C ASN A 245 -23.68 2.61 -12.29
N LEU A 246 -22.90 2.56 -11.21
CA LEU A 246 -23.37 2.81 -9.85
C LEU A 246 -23.93 4.24 -9.71
N VAL A 247 -23.21 5.24 -10.22
CA VAL A 247 -23.64 6.66 -10.15
C VAL A 247 -24.97 6.85 -10.89
N SER A 248 -25.16 6.22 -12.05
CA SER A 248 -26.43 6.27 -12.79
C SER A 248 -27.57 5.64 -11.98
N LYS A 249 -27.35 4.51 -11.34
CA LYS A 249 -28.35 3.86 -10.46
C LYS A 249 -28.70 4.74 -9.25
N LEU A 250 -27.69 5.33 -8.60
CA LEU A 250 -27.91 6.22 -7.44
C LEU A 250 -28.70 7.46 -7.80
N LYS A 251 -28.45 8.05 -8.97
CA LYS A 251 -29.24 9.19 -9.46
C LYS A 251 -30.70 8.82 -9.74
N PHE A 252 -30.94 7.62 -10.23
CA PHE A 252 -32.29 7.11 -10.46
C PHE A 252 -33.12 6.96 -9.18
N GLU A 253 -32.46 6.70 -8.04
CA GLU A 253 -33.12 6.58 -6.73
C GLU A 253 -33.58 7.92 -6.12
N ASN A 254 -33.31 9.05 -6.77
CA ASN A 254 -33.66 10.39 -6.28
C ASN A 254 -33.23 10.70 -4.84
N LEU A 255 -32.08 10.15 -4.42
CA LEU A 255 -31.49 10.40 -3.11
C LEU A 255 -30.70 11.71 -3.13
N GLU A 256 -30.80 12.48 -2.05
CA GLU A 256 -29.98 13.69 -1.84
C GLU A 256 -28.55 13.29 -1.52
N LEU A 257 -27.74 13.02 -2.55
CA LEU A 257 -26.35 12.59 -2.46
C LEU A 257 -25.42 13.66 -3.02
N GLN A 258 -24.31 13.86 -2.33
CA GLN A 258 -23.19 14.59 -2.90
C GLN A 258 -22.32 13.65 -3.74
N TYR A 259 -21.64 14.21 -4.73
CA TYR A 259 -20.72 13.44 -5.57
C TYR A 259 -19.35 14.13 -5.58
N PHE A 260 -18.33 13.38 -5.22
CA PHE A 260 -16.94 13.84 -5.37
C PHE A 260 -16.35 13.30 -6.66
N GLU A 261 -15.76 14.19 -7.45
CA GLU A 261 -14.98 13.86 -8.65
C GLU A 261 -13.72 14.72 -8.66
N GLY A 262 -12.55 14.11 -8.79
CA GLY A 262 -11.30 14.84 -8.75
C GLY A 262 -10.07 13.97 -8.79
N SER A 263 -8.91 14.61 -8.72
CA SER A 263 -7.62 13.92 -8.62
C SER A 263 -7.43 13.24 -7.25
N LEU A 264 -6.40 12.41 -7.15
CA LEU A 264 -6.06 11.75 -5.90
C LEU A 264 -5.64 12.77 -4.82
N VAL A 265 -4.99 13.86 -5.21
CA VAL A 265 -4.60 14.95 -4.31
C VAL A 265 -5.83 15.71 -3.82
N SER A 266 -6.73 16.11 -4.73
CA SER A 266 -7.98 16.77 -4.31
C SER A 266 -8.86 15.89 -3.44
N PHE A 267 -8.79 14.56 -3.62
CA PHE A 267 -9.46 13.61 -2.73
C PHE A 267 -8.87 13.64 -1.30
N CYS A 268 -7.57 13.86 -1.15
CA CYS A 268 -6.96 14.02 0.17
C CYS A 268 -7.53 15.25 0.91
N ASP A 269 -7.62 16.39 0.22
CA ASP A 269 -8.17 17.64 0.79
C ASP A 269 -9.65 17.49 1.12
N TYR A 270 -10.40 16.87 0.21
CA TYR A 270 -11.82 16.59 0.40
C TYR A 270 -12.04 15.69 1.63
N LEU A 271 -11.26 14.63 1.76
CA LEU A 271 -11.43 13.63 2.80
C LEU A 271 -11.19 14.21 4.21
N ASN A 272 -10.29 15.18 4.36
CA ASN A 272 -9.99 15.83 5.65
C ASN A 272 -11.20 16.51 6.31
N ASN A 273 -12.23 16.85 5.53
CA ASN A 273 -13.43 17.49 6.00
C ASN A 273 -14.64 16.55 6.10
N GLN A 274 -14.40 15.23 6.13
CA GLN A 274 -15.48 14.25 6.13
C GLN A 274 -15.63 13.53 7.47
N LYS A 275 -16.85 13.09 7.78
CA LYS A 275 -17.17 12.40 9.04
C LYS A 275 -16.62 11.00 9.12
N CYS A 276 -16.75 10.23 8.05
CA CYS A 276 -16.33 8.83 7.99
C CYS A 276 -16.16 8.39 6.53
N LEU A 277 -15.24 7.48 6.27
CA LEU A 277 -15.08 6.81 4.99
C LEU A 277 -15.55 5.36 5.08
N ILE A 278 -16.40 4.93 4.14
CA ILE A 278 -16.70 3.51 3.88
C ILE A 278 -16.04 3.13 2.56
N ALA A 279 -15.11 2.20 2.60
CA ALA A 279 -14.34 1.81 1.43
C ALA A 279 -14.13 0.28 1.38
N LEU A 280 -13.84 -0.21 0.20
CA LEU A 280 -13.32 -1.56 0.01
C LEU A 280 -11.89 -1.66 0.54
N ASP A 281 -11.29 -2.85 0.53
CA ASP A 281 -9.84 -3.05 0.71
C ASP A 281 -9.08 -2.36 -0.44
N SER A 282 -8.86 -1.06 -0.29
CA SER A 282 -8.31 -0.17 -1.31
C SER A 282 -7.43 0.93 -0.71
N MET A 283 -6.79 1.70 -1.57
CA MET A 283 -5.97 2.86 -1.21
C MET A 283 -6.72 3.88 -0.34
N ALA A 284 -8.01 4.10 -0.59
CA ALA A 284 -8.81 5.10 0.12
C ALA A 284 -8.86 4.85 1.64
N GLY A 285 -8.96 3.57 2.06
CA GLY A 285 -8.88 3.20 3.48
C GLY A 285 -7.54 3.57 4.12
N HIS A 286 -6.43 3.42 3.39
CA HIS A 286 -5.11 3.82 3.88
C HIS A 286 -4.95 5.33 3.96
N LEU A 287 -5.53 6.09 3.02
CA LEU A 287 -5.56 7.55 3.09
C LEU A 287 -6.36 8.05 4.30
N ALA A 288 -7.56 7.52 4.52
CA ALA A 288 -8.34 7.85 5.71
C ALA A 288 -7.56 7.56 6.99
N SER A 289 -6.85 6.43 7.02
CA SER A 289 -5.96 6.08 8.13
C SER A 289 -4.82 7.08 8.31
N TYR A 290 -4.20 7.51 7.22
CA TYR A 290 -3.12 8.51 7.24
C TYR A 290 -3.58 9.85 7.81
N PHE A 291 -4.78 10.29 7.48
CA PHE A 291 -5.37 11.54 7.98
C PHE A 291 -6.07 11.38 9.34
N GLY A 292 -6.16 10.16 9.90
CA GLY A 292 -6.84 9.89 11.16
C GLY A 292 -8.37 9.91 11.08
N ILE A 293 -8.93 9.85 9.88
CA ILE A 293 -10.37 9.89 9.64
C ILE A 293 -10.97 8.50 9.93
N PRO A 294 -12.13 8.41 10.58
CA PRO A 294 -12.82 7.15 10.78
C PRO A 294 -13.02 6.40 9.48
N VAL A 295 -12.69 5.13 9.48
CA VAL A 295 -12.80 4.31 8.28
C VAL A 295 -13.42 2.96 8.56
N ILE A 296 -14.40 2.59 7.74
CA ILE A 296 -14.96 1.27 7.68
C ILE A 296 -14.49 0.62 6.39
N SER A 297 -13.70 -0.43 6.53
CA SER A 297 -13.14 -1.15 5.37
C SER A 297 -13.81 -2.49 5.20
N LEU A 298 -14.35 -2.74 3.99
CA LEU A 298 -14.99 -3.99 3.62
C LEU A 298 -13.94 -4.93 3.03
N PHE A 299 -13.74 -6.06 3.71
CA PHE A 299 -12.80 -7.10 3.30
C PHE A 299 -13.57 -8.36 2.88
N GLY A 300 -13.37 -8.79 1.65
CA GLY A 300 -13.92 -10.06 1.16
C GLY A 300 -13.11 -11.26 1.65
N SER A 301 -12.45 -11.94 0.74
CA SER A 301 -11.63 -13.14 1.02
C SER A 301 -10.20 -12.82 1.45
N GLN A 302 -9.80 -11.56 1.48
CA GLN A 302 -8.47 -11.14 1.97
C GLN A 302 -8.36 -11.26 3.49
N ASN A 303 -7.14 -11.49 3.95
CA ASN A 303 -6.84 -11.45 5.38
C ASN A 303 -6.50 -10.03 5.83
N PRO A 304 -7.38 -9.35 6.60
CA PRO A 304 -7.13 -7.99 7.07
C PRO A 304 -5.90 -7.85 7.93
N SER A 305 -5.47 -8.92 8.62
CA SER A 305 -4.29 -8.86 9.49
C SER A 305 -3.01 -8.54 8.73
N LEU A 306 -2.98 -8.71 7.40
CA LEU A 306 -1.81 -8.45 6.57
C LEU A 306 -1.78 -7.04 5.98
N THR A 307 -2.95 -6.45 5.69
CA THR A 307 -3.03 -5.22 4.88
C THR A 307 -4.04 -4.19 5.37
N LYS A 308 -4.79 -4.44 6.46
CA LYS A 308 -5.80 -3.46 6.90
C LYS A 308 -5.19 -2.09 7.17
N PRO A 309 -5.95 -1.00 6.93
CA PRO A 309 -5.54 0.33 7.36
C PRO A 309 -5.25 0.36 8.87
N LYS A 310 -4.12 0.97 9.26
CA LYS A 310 -3.77 1.17 10.67
C LYS A 310 -4.36 2.49 11.15
N ASN A 311 -5.54 2.42 11.74
CA ASN A 311 -6.26 3.58 12.25
C ASN A 311 -6.88 3.24 13.62
N LYS A 312 -6.70 4.12 14.61
CA LYS A 312 -7.37 4.00 15.91
C LYS A 312 -8.89 3.99 15.74
N TYR A 313 -9.39 4.75 14.77
CA TYR A 313 -10.80 4.90 14.42
C TYR A 313 -11.18 4.07 13.18
N GLY A 314 -10.51 2.93 12.98
CA GLY A 314 -10.76 2.03 11.86
C GLY A 314 -11.54 0.80 12.30
N LYS A 315 -12.57 0.44 11.52
CA LYS A 315 -13.36 -0.78 11.69
C LYS A 315 -13.30 -1.64 10.44
N ILE A 316 -13.16 -2.94 10.62
CA ILE A 316 -13.16 -3.90 9.52
C ILE A 316 -14.46 -4.69 9.54
N ILE A 317 -15.10 -4.78 8.39
CA ILE A 317 -16.25 -5.65 8.16
C ILE A 317 -15.83 -6.73 7.16
N LYS A 318 -16.07 -7.98 7.51
CA LYS A 318 -15.76 -9.15 6.69
C LYS A 318 -16.94 -10.16 6.73
N PRO A 319 -17.00 -11.10 5.79
CA PRO A 319 -17.97 -12.19 5.85
C PRO A 319 -17.90 -12.94 7.18
N LYS A 320 -19.05 -13.39 7.67
CA LYS A 320 -19.14 -14.20 8.90
C LYS A 320 -18.44 -15.56 8.76
N THR A 321 -18.43 -16.11 7.56
CA THR A 321 -17.85 -17.43 7.26
C THR A 321 -16.48 -17.31 6.63
N ILE A 322 -15.59 -18.27 6.92
CA ILE A 322 -14.30 -18.39 6.25
C ILE A 322 -14.54 -18.79 4.80
N CYS A 323 -13.84 -18.13 3.88
CA CYS A 323 -13.91 -18.46 2.46
C CYS A 323 -13.40 -19.88 2.19
N LYS A 324 -14.28 -20.74 1.69
CA LYS A 324 -13.97 -22.10 1.23
C LYS A 324 -13.98 -22.23 -0.29
N HIS A 325 -14.18 -21.12 -1.02
CA HIS A 325 -14.22 -21.13 -2.47
C HIS A 325 -12.81 -21.28 -3.05
N ASP A 326 -12.72 -21.95 -4.20
CA ASP A 326 -11.50 -22.06 -4.96
C ASP A 326 -11.02 -20.68 -5.39
N ARG A 327 -9.73 -20.45 -5.21
CA ARG A 327 -9.05 -19.19 -5.53
C ARG A 327 -7.79 -19.47 -6.30
N ASP A 328 -7.61 -18.79 -7.42
CA ASP A 328 -6.33 -18.83 -8.11
C ASP A 328 -5.32 -17.98 -7.32
N HIS A 329 -4.64 -18.63 -6.37
CA HIS A 329 -3.47 -18.14 -5.68
C HIS A 329 -3.68 -16.82 -4.89
N TRP A 330 -3.24 -15.65 -5.44
CA TRP A 330 -3.46 -14.33 -4.87
C TRP A 330 -4.80 -13.72 -5.28
N ARG A 331 -5.45 -14.27 -6.30
CA ARG A 331 -6.76 -13.82 -6.74
C ARG A 331 -7.80 -14.10 -5.68
N LEU A 332 -8.68 -13.16 -5.53
CA LEU A 332 -9.66 -13.16 -4.46
C LEU A 332 -10.96 -13.81 -4.90
N CYS A 333 -11.69 -14.33 -3.93
CA CYS A 333 -13.03 -14.85 -4.18
C CYS A 333 -14.03 -13.68 -4.25
N LYS A 334 -14.70 -13.54 -5.40
CA LYS A 334 -15.77 -12.54 -5.61
C LYS A 334 -16.99 -12.75 -4.72
N LEU A 335 -17.28 -14.01 -4.34
CA LEU A 335 -18.48 -14.36 -3.58
C LEU A 335 -18.40 -13.88 -2.14
N CYS A 336 -17.19 -13.85 -1.56
CA CYS A 336 -17.02 -13.45 -0.17
C CYS A 336 -17.39 -12.00 0.07
N ILE A 337 -16.99 -11.07 -0.80
CA ILE A 337 -17.33 -9.66 -0.64
C ILE A 337 -18.84 -9.43 -0.84
N LYS A 338 -19.48 -10.16 -1.76
CA LYS A 338 -20.90 -10.07 -2.03
C LYS A 338 -21.77 -10.55 -0.86
N SER A 339 -21.25 -11.38 0.03
CA SER A 339 -22.01 -11.88 1.20
C SER A 339 -22.07 -10.88 2.36
N ILE A 340 -21.37 -9.76 2.28
CA ILE A 340 -21.50 -8.67 3.26
C ILE A 340 -22.79 -7.90 2.93
N SER A 341 -23.77 -7.93 3.84
CA SER A 341 -25.04 -7.24 3.61
C SER A 341 -24.94 -5.74 3.87
N PRO A 342 -25.62 -4.88 3.09
CA PRO A 342 -25.67 -3.44 3.30
C PRO A 342 -26.18 -3.07 4.69
N ARG A 343 -27.13 -3.80 5.21
CA ARG A 343 -27.71 -3.55 6.54
C ARG A 343 -26.68 -3.74 7.65
N ILE A 344 -25.85 -4.77 7.58
CA ILE A 344 -24.73 -4.96 8.55
C ILE A 344 -23.74 -3.80 8.44
N VAL A 345 -23.42 -3.34 7.23
CA VAL A 345 -22.51 -2.20 7.05
C VAL A 345 -23.13 -0.93 7.65
N TYR A 346 -24.40 -0.67 7.40
CA TYR A 346 -25.14 0.46 7.99
C TYR A 346 -25.14 0.43 9.52
N GLU A 347 -25.56 -0.68 10.13
CA GLU A 347 -25.62 -0.85 11.60
C GLU A 347 -24.24 -0.63 12.22
N LYS A 348 -23.21 -1.22 11.62
CA LYS A 348 -21.82 -1.07 12.10
C LYS A 348 -21.26 0.33 11.86
N THR A 349 -21.76 1.06 10.88
CA THR A 349 -21.37 2.45 10.65
C THR A 349 -21.94 3.35 11.74
N ILE A 350 -23.23 3.22 12.05
CA ILE A 350 -23.87 3.97 13.13
C ILE A 350 -23.18 3.69 14.46
N GLU A 351 -23.07 2.42 14.83
CA GLU A 351 -22.39 1.99 16.06
C GLU A 351 -21.00 2.62 16.18
N HIS A 352 -20.26 2.64 15.08
CA HIS A 352 -18.89 3.13 15.05
C HIS A 352 -18.81 4.66 15.16
N ILE A 353 -19.67 5.40 14.45
CA ILE A 353 -19.72 6.87 14.53
C ILE A 353 -20.12 7.28 15.96
N LEU A 354 -21.18 6.71 16.51
CA LEU A 354 -21.61 7.02 17.89
C LEU A 354 -20.53 6.70 18.93
N TYR A 355 -19.84 5.56 18.79
CA TYR A 355 -18.71 5.23 19.65
C TYR A 355 -17.60 6.29 19.56
N ILE A 356 -17.25 6.75 18.37
CA ILE A 356 -16.21 7.77 18.20
C ILE A 356 -16.65 9.10 18.81
N GLU A 357 -17.91 9.50 18.59
CA GLU A 357 -18.48 10.72 19.16
C GLU A 357 -18.54 10.70 20.69
N SER A 358 -18.65 9.51 21.30
CA SER A 358 -18.67 9.35 22.77
C SER A 358 -17.29 9.42 23.44
N ILE A 359 -16.20 9.27 22.69
CA ILE A 359 -14.82 9.26 23.20
C ILE A 359 -14.01 10.51 22.84
N LEU A 360 -14.61 11.43 22.12
CA LEU A 360 -14.07 12.76 21.76
C LEU A 360 -14.63 13.86 22.63
#